data_cbde7e040e68de8f6041db397da1234b
#
_entry.id   cbde7e040e68de8f6041db397da1234b
#
_cell.length_a   1.000
_cell.length_b   1.000
_cell.length_c   1.000
_cell.angle_alpha   90.00
_cell.angle_beta   90.00
_cell.angle_gamma   90.00
#
_symmetry.space_group_name_H-M   'P 1'
#
loop_
_entity.id
_entity.type
_entity.pdbx_description
1 polymer ?
#
loop_
_entity_poly.entity_id
_entity_poly.type
_entity_poly.pdbx_seq_one_letter_code
_entity_poly.pdbx_strand_id
1 'polypeptide(L)'
;MGQLDTRQKLAILADAAKYDASCASSGTSKRDSRGGKGVGSTEGMGICHAYAPDGRCISLLKILLTNSCIFDCHYCINRKNSNVRRARFTAQEVVQLTLAFYKRNYIEGLFLSSGIIHSSNYTMEQLVEVARSLREDHDFRGYIHLKTIPDADPELVHQAGLHADRVSINVELPTVGGLERLAPDKSAMRIEGAMKGMKGAIEDGRDARKKYRSAPKFAPAGQSTQMIVGADAASDGDIISRASTLYDRFRLRRVYYLSLIHI
;
A
#
# COMPACT_ATOMS: atom_id res chain seq x y z
N MET A 1 22.28 7.28 18.68
CA MET A 1 21.16 7.94 17.93
C MET A 1 19.94 7.91 18.83
N GLY A 2 19.35 9.07 19.17
CA GLY A 2 18.14 9.14 20.01
C GLY A 2 16.96 8.44 19.32
N GLN A 3 16.07 7.87 20.11
CA GLN A 3 14.86 7.22 19.62
C GLN A 3 13.96 8.29 18.97
N LEU A 4 13.52 8.04 17.72
CA LEU A 4 12.63 8.95 17.00
C LEU A 4 11.25 8.96 17.68
N ASP A 5 10.68 10.13 17.90
CA ASP A 5 9.29 10.27 18.32
C ASP A 5 8.30 9.97 17.17
N THR A 6 7.02 9.80 17.50
CA THR A 6 5.96 9.47 16.53
C THR A 6 5.83 10.51 15.42
N ARG A 7 6.02 11.80 15.72
CA ARG A 7 5.95 12.88 14.72
C ARG A 7 7.11 12.83 13.74
N GLN A 8 8.31 12.56 14.24
CA GLN A 8 9.51 12.40 13.43
C GLN A 8 9.40 11.15 12.53
N LYS A 9 8.90 10.02 13.07
CA LYS A 9 8.61 8.82 12.30
C LYS A 9 7.58 9.11 11.20
N LEU A 10 6.49 9.80 11.54
CA LEU A 10 5.44 10.15 10.59
C LEU A 10 5.99 11.00 9.43
N ALA A 11 6.81 12.02 9.72
CA ALA A 11 7.40 12.85 8.68
C ALA A 11 8.25 12.04 7.68
N ILE A 12 9.01 11.04 8.16
CA ILE A 12 9.84 10.18 7.31
C ILE A 12 8.96 9.17 6.53
N LEU A 13 8.04 8.50 7.20
CA LEU A 13 7.32 7.36 6.64
C LEU A 13 6.13 7.78 5.76
N ALA A 14 5.55 8.94 6.00
CA ALA A 14 4.56 9.54 5.11
C ALA A 14 5.22 10.12 3.84
N ASP A 15 6.40 10.74 3.97
CA ASP A 15 7.16 11.20 2.80
C ASP A 15 7.62 10.01 1.94
N ALA A 16 8.12 8.95 2.54
CA ALA A 16 8.49 7.73 1.83
C ALA A 16 7.30 7.06 1.11
N ALA A 17 6.09 7.19 1.65
CA ALA A 17 4.88 6.62 1.07
C ALA A 17 4.40 7.33 -0.21
N LYS A 18 4.89 8.54 -0.52
CA LYS A 18 4.49 9.26 -1.75
C LYS A 18 4.83 8.50 -3.04
N TYR A 19 5.84 7.64 -2.99
CA TYR A 19 6.27 6.79 -4.12
C TYR A 19 5.40 5.55 -4.33
N ASP A 20 4.43 5.30 -3.45
CA ASP A 20 3.40 4.29 -3.68
C ASP A 20 2.22 4.89 -4.43
N ALA A 21 1.90 4.38 -5.60
CA ALA A 21 0.70 4.80 -6.31
C ALA A 21 -0.54 4.24 -5.60
N SER A 22 -1.42 5.10 -5.13
CA SER A 22 -2.66 4.67 -4.47
C SER A 22 -3.87 5.43 -4.91
N CYS A 23 -3.92 6.34 -5.69
CA CYS A 23 -4.95 7.27 -6.17
C CYS A 23 -4.31 8.65 -6.31
N ALA A 24 -5.01 9.59 -6.87
CA ALA A 24 -4.51 10.96 -7.02
C ALA A 24 -3.95 11.48 -5.68
N SER A 25 -2.68 11.24 -5.43
CA SER A 25 -1.97 11.87 -4.33
C SER A 25 -1.69 13.30 -4.78
N SER A 26 -2.56 14.20 -4.45
CA SER A 26 -2.27 15.61 -4.59
C SER A 26 -1.24 15.97 -3.52
N GLY A 27 0.03 16.01 -3.90
CA GLY A 27 1.02 16.71 -3.12
C GLY A 27 0.62 18.19 -3.07
N THR A 28 0.08 18.64 -1.94
CA THR A 28 -0.09 20.07 -1.69
C THR A 28 1.27 20.66 -1.34
N SER A 29 1.61 21.82 -1.89
CA SER A 29 2.79 22.56 -1.46
C SER A 29 2.69 22.87 0.04
N LYS A 30 3.80 22.71 0.76
CA LYS A 30 3.89 23.12 2.16
C LYS A 30 3.50 24.58 2.32
N ARG A 31 2.60 24.88 3.24
CA ARG A 31 2.20 26.23 3.64
C ARG A 31 2.31 26.38 5.15
N ASP A 32 2.75 27.53 5.58
CA ASP A 32 2.93 27.84 7.00
C ASP A 32 2.38 29.25 7.29
N SER A 33 1.40 29.33 8.19
CA SER A 33 0.79 30.61 8.60
C SER A 33 1.49 31.23 9.81
N ARG A 34 2.55 30.63 10.38
CA ARG A 34 3.28 31.14 11.54
C ARG A 34 3.97 32.48 11.28
N GLY A 35 4.15 32.88 10.01
CA GLY A 35 4.64 34.19 9.60
C GLY A 35 3.59 35.30 9.49
N GLY A 36 2.40 35.13 10.03
CA GLY A 36 1.37 36.17 10.15
C GLY A 36 0.51 36.43 8.90
N LYS A 37 0.58 35.61 7.86
CA LYS A 37 -0.27 35.71 6.67
C LYS A 37 -1.18 34.51 6.51
N GLY A 38 -2.47 34.69 6.72
CA GLY A 38 -3.49 33.66 6.54
C GLY A 38 -3.73 32.79 7.76
N VAL A 39 -4.59 31.78 7.60
CA VAL A 39 -5.00 30.81 8.63
C VAL A 39 -4.68 29.40 8.17
N GLY A 40 -4.13 28.57 9.07
CA GLY A 40 -3.82 27.17 8.81
C GLY A 40 -2.44 26.93 8.20
N SER A 41 -1.90 25.77 8.44
CA SER A 41 -0.63 25.27 7.90
C SER A 41 -0.82 23.87 7.34
N THR A 42 -0.05 23.51 6.31
CA THR A 42 -0.04 22.15 5.75
C THR A 42 1.39 21.68 5.50
N GLU A 43 1.69 20.47 5.93
CA GLU A 43 2.97 19.81 5.63
C GLU A 43 2.96 19.14 4.23
N GLY A 44 1.80 19.03 3.60
CA GLY A 44 1.65 18.51 2.23
C GLY A 44 1.85 17.01 2.07
N MET A 45 1.85 16.21 3.15
CA MET A 45 2.11 14.77 3.09
C MET A 45 1.25 13.98 4.08
N GLY A 46 1.19 12.66 3.87
CA GLY A 46 0.56 11.70 4.78
C GLY A 46 -0.93 11.46 4.54
N ILE A 47 -1.63 12.28 3.77
CA ILE A 47 -3.03 12.06 3.40
C ILE A 47 -3.13 11.92 1.88
N CYS A 48 -3.71 10.82 1.42
CA CYS A 48 -4.07 10.61 0.03
C CYS A 48 -5.57 10.50 -0.14
N HIS A 49 -6.04 10.66 -1.36
CA HIS A 49 -7.45 10.59 -1.68
C HIS A 49 -7.73 9.41 -2.59
N ALA A 50 -8.75 8.61 -2.26
CA ALA A 50 -9.29 7.55 -3.08
C ALA A 50 -10.71 7.93 -3.50
N TYR A 51 -11.09 7.60 -4.74
CA TYR A 51 -12.45 7.81 -5.19
C TYR A 51 -13.22 6.50 -5.17
N ALA A 52 -14.35 6.50 -4.50
CA ALA A 52 -15.33 5.42 -4.54
C ALA A 52 -16.05 5.38 -5.90
N PRO A 53 -16.68 4.26 -6.28
CA PRO A 53 -17.43 4.17 -7.53
C PRO A 53 -18.58 5.17 -7.67
N ASP A 54 -19.10 5.64 -6.56
CA ASP A 54 -20.17 6.66 -6.47
C ASP A 54 -19.65 8.11 -6.55
N GLY A 55 -18.35 8.29 -6.82
CA GLY A 55 -17.70 9.59 -6.96
C GLY A 55 -17.26 10.24 -5.65
N ARG A 56 -17.55 9.65 -4.48
CA ARG A 56 -17.09 10.19 -3.20
C ARG A 56 -15.57 10.11 -3.09
N CYS A 57 -14.99 11.19 -2.58
CA CYS A 57 -13.58 11.25 -2.23
C CYS A 57 -13.37 10.69 -0.82
N ILE A 58 -12.50 9.71 -0.67
CA ILE A 58 -12.15 9.09 0.62
C ILE A 58 -10.73 9.53 0.98
N SER A 59 -10.55 10.20 2.10
CA SER A 59 -9.24 10.60 2.62
C SER A 59 -8.60 9.46 3.42
N LEU A 60 -7.36 9.12 3.10
CA LEU A 60 -6.63 8.02 3.73
C LEU A 60 -5.32 8.52 4.36
N LEU A 61 -5.04 8.06 5.57
CA LEU A 61 -3.68 8.15 6.12
C LEU A 61 -2.80 7.19 5.31
N LYS A 62 -1.85 7.73 4.56
CA LYS A 62 -0.95 6.95 3.71
C LYS A 62 0.45 6.98 4.30
N ILE A 63 0.87 5.84 4.83
CA ILE A 63 2.16 5.67 5.48
C ILE A 63 2.81 4.33 5.17
N LEU A 64 4.13 4.27 5.37
CA LEU A 64 4.85 3.01 5.48
C LEU A 64 4.91 2.57 6.95
N LEU A 65 4.81 1.26 7.21
CA LEU A 65 5.18 0.69 8.50
C LEU A 65 6.68 0.92 8.77
N THR A 66 7.50 0.72 7.73
CA THR A 66 8.93 1.04 7.73
C THR A 66 9.41 1.34 6.31
N ASN A 67 10.41 2.23 6.20
CA ASN A 67 11.15 2.43 4.95
C ASN A 67 12.50 1.71 4.94
N SER A 68 12.83 0.93 5.96
CA SER A 68 13.94 -0.03 5.90
C SER A 68 13.53 -1.22 5.04
N CYS A 69 14.43 -1.68 4.16
CA CYS A 69 14.16 -2.81 3.28
C CYS A 69 15.42 -3.66 3.13
N ILE A 70 15.23 -4.99 3.07
CA ILE A 70 16.31 -5.95 2.79
C ILE A 70 16.52 -6.16 1.28
N PHE A 71 15.56 -5.72 0.44
CA PHE A 71 15.63 -5.81 -1.02
C PHE A 71 16.33 -4.59 -1.62
N ASP A 72 17.00 -4.79 -2.75
CA ASP A 72 17.74 -3.73 -3.44
C ASP A 72 17.13 -3.42 -4.82
N CYS A 73 15.83 -3.22 -4.89
CA CYS A 73 15.14 -2.82 -6.13
C CYS A 73 15.68 -1.47 -6.64
N HIS A 74 16.30 -1.42 -7.80
CA HIS A 74 17.06 -0.28 -8.32
C HIS A 74 16.21 1.00 -8.50
N TYR A 75 14.93 0.84 -8.76
CA TYR A 75 13.98 1.96 -8.88
C TYR A 75 13.46 2.47 -7.53
N CYS A 76 13.77 1.81 -6.41
CA CYS A 76 13.16 2.15 -5.13
C CYS A 76 14.09 3.04 -4.30
N ILE A 77 13.57 4.20 -3.86
CA ILE A 77 14.32 5.09 -2.97
C ILE A 77 14.61 4.45 -1.61
N ASN A 78 13.77 3.50 -1.19
CA ASN A 78 13.88 2.79 0.09
C ASN A 78 14.67 1.46 -0.01
N ARG A 79 15.35 1.21 -1.13
CA ARG A 79 16.17 0.00 -1.32
C ARG A 79 17.25 -0.12 -0.25
N LYS A 80 17.75 -1.34 -0.05
CA LYS A 80 18.77 -1.68 0.96
C LYS A 80 19.95 -0.72 0.98
N ASN A 81 20.50 -0.43 -0.21
CA ASN A 81 21.74 0.37 -0.38
C ASN A 81 21.46 1.89 -0.51
N SER A 82 20.27 2.37 -0.19
CA SER A 82 19.95 3.80 -0.22
C SER A 82 20.29 4.49 1.10
N ASN A 83 20.84 5.71 1.03
CA ASN A 83 21.26 6.51 2.17
C ASN A 83 20.11 7.35 2.80
N VAL A 84 18.85 7.02 2.50
CA VAL A 84 17.72 7.74 3.08
C VAL A 84 17.60 7.51 4.58
N ARG A 85 17.09 8.51 5.30
CA ARG A 85 16.81 8.39 6.73
C ARG A 85 15.76 7.31 6.97
N ARG A 86 16.07 6.35 7.86
CA ARG A 86 15.22 5.20 8.15
C ARG A 86 14.39 5.43 9.39
N ALA A 87 13.15 4.94 9.34
CA ALA A 87 12.24 4.92 10.47
C ALA A 87 11.39 3.64 10.46
N ARG A 88 10.80 3.31 11.61
CA ARG A 88 9.87 2.20 11.77
C ARG A 88 8.83 2.54 12.81
N PHE A 89 7.58 2.27 12.50
CA PHE A 89 6.50 2.18 13.47
C PHE A 89 6.38 0.76 14.02
N THR A 90 5.93 0.62 15.25
CA THR A 90 5.32 -0.61 15.73
C THR A 90 3.88 -0.72 15.20
N ALA A 91 3.31 -1.92 15.20
CA ALA A 91 1.90 -2.10 14.84
C ALA A 91 0.98 -1.23 15.71
N GLN A 92 1.25 -1.19 17.01
CA GLN A 92 0.51 -0.36 17.98
C GLN A 92 0.57 1.14 17.65
N GLU A 93 1.74 1.67 17.29
CA GLU A 93 1.87 3.08 16.90
C GLU A 93 1.01 3.42 15.68
N VAL A 94 0.97 2.53 14.66
CA VAL A 94 0.13 2.72 13.46
C VAL A 94 -1.35 2.70 13.84
N VAL A 95 -1.78 1.75 14.68
CA VAL A 95 -3.16 1.65 15.17
C VAL A 95 -3.57 2.93 15.88
N GLN A 96 -2.80 3.37 16.88
CA GLN A 96 -3.09 4.58 17.65
C GLN A 96 -3.12 5.83 16.78
N LEU A 97 -2.16 5.97 15.85
CA LEU A 97 -2.08 7.09 14.92
C LEU A 97 -3.33 7.13 14.02
N THR A 98 -3.73 5.98 13.46
CA THR A 98 -4.92 5.86 12.61
C THR A 98 -6.18 6.25 13.37
N LEU A 99 -6.37 5.74 14.57
CA LEU A 99 -7.53 6.07 15.42
C LEU A 99 -7.55 7.55 15.82
N ALA A 100 -6.38 8.13 16.15
CA ALA A 100 -6.28 9.53 16.51
C ALA A 100 -6.66 10.47 15.34
N PHE A 101 -6.24 10.15 14.11
CA PHE A 101 -6.59 10.92 12.92
C PHE A 101 -8.07 10.73 12.54
N TYR A 102 -8.57 9.50 12.64
CA TYR A 102 -9.97 9.19 12.35
C TYR A 102 -10.93 9.90 13.32
N LYS A 103 -10.67 9.85 14.63
CA LYS A 103 -11.48 10.51 15.66
C LYS A 103 -11.52 12.04 15.49
N ARG A 104 -10.51 12.63 14.84
CA ARG A 104 -10.45 14.06 14.51
C ARG A 104 -11.04 14.40 13.15
N ASN A 105 -11.64 13.43 12.45
CA ASN A 105 -12.18 13.58 11.09
C ASN A 105 -11.14 14.05 10.04
N TYR A 106 -9.85 13.72 10.24
CA TYR A 106 -8.82 14.05 9.26
C TYR A 106 -8.76 13.02 8.13
N ILE A 107 -9.18 11.79 8.42
CA ILE A 107 -9.15 10.66 7.49
C ILE A 107 -10.40 9.80 7.65
N GLU A 108 -10.72 9.07 6.59
CA GLU A 108 -11.76 8.04 6.56
C GLU A 108 -11.18 6.63 6.55
N GLY A 109 -9.86 6.50 6.45
CA GLY A 109 -9.21 5.20 6.42
C GLY A 109 -7.69 5.24 6.43
N LEU A 110 -7.10 4.06 6.29
CA LEU A 110 -5.68 3.79 6.29
C LEU A 110 -5.25 3.17 4.95
N PHE A 111 -4.16 3.69 4.35
CA PHE A 111 -3.38 3.00 3.34
C PHE A 111 -2.01 2.67 3.95
N LEU A 112 -1.75 1.38 4.13
CA LEU A 112 -0.54 0.89 4.76
C LEU A 112 0.28 0.04 3.79
N SER A 113 1.54 0.38 3.63
CA SER A 113 2.56 -0.38 2.93
C SER A 113 3.80 -0.53 3.80
N SER A 114 4.84 -1.20 3.30
CA SER A 114 6.09 -1.39 4.05
C SER A 114 7.26 -1.69 3.13
N GLY A 115 8.46 -1.26 3.51
CA GLY A 115 9.68 -1.96 3.17
C GLY A 115 9.70 -3.32 3.86
N ILE A 116 10.52 -4.26 3.39
CA ILE A 116 10.62 -5.61 3.93
C ILE A 116 11.80 -5.67 4.89
N ILE A 117 11.52 -6.00 6.15
CA ILE A 117 12.53 -6.15 7.22
C ILE A 117 12.56 -7.60 7.72
N HIS A 118 13.73 -8.07 8.09
CA HIS A 118 14.00 -9.44 8.54
C HIS A 118 13.59 -10.51 7.51
N SER A 119 12.31 -10.65 7.22
CA SER A 119 11.74 -11.55 6.21
C SER A 119 10.39 -11.02 5.70
N SER A 120 9.94 -11.58 4.57
CA SER A 120 8.62 -11.29 4.02
C SER A 120 7.50 -11.66 4.99
N ASN A 121 7.61 -12.82 5.65
CA ASN A 121 6.63 -13.28 6.64
C ASN A 121 6.57 -12.35 7.85
N TYR A 122 7.72 -12.04 8.47
CA TYR A 122 7.77 -11.15 9.62
C TYR A 122 7.12 -9.79 9.32
N THR A 123 7.42 -9.23 8.14
CA THR A 123 6.85 -7.92 7.77
C THR A 123 5.35 -8.04 7.50
N MET A 124 4.92 -9.12 6.85
CA MET A 124 3.50 -9.35 6.57
C MET A 124 2.68 -9.57 7.85
N GLU A 125 3.22 -10.28 8.84
CA GLU A 125 2.63 -10.44 10.17
C GLU A 125 2.35 -9.10 10.84
N GLN A 126 3.30 -8.15 10.75
CA GLN A 126 3.12 -6.80 11.32
C GLN A 126 2.00 -6.02 10.59
N LEU A 127 1.89 -6.15 9.26
CA LEU A 127 0.83 -5.51 8.48
C LEU A 127 -0.55 -6.10 8.81
N VAL A 128 -0.63 -7.43 8.93
CA VAL A 128 -1.85 -8.14 9.33
C VAL A 128 -2.26 -7.73 10.75
N GLU A 129 -1.31 -7.68 11.68
CA GLU A 129 -1.57 -7.29 13.07
C GLU A 129 -2.19 -5.88 13.16
N VAL A 130 -1.70 -4.91 12.39
CA VAL A 130 -2.32 -3.58 12.33
C VAL A 130 -3.78 -3.66 11.90
N ALA A 131 -4.06 -4.38 10.81
CA ALA A 131 -5.41 -4.44 10.27
C ALA A 131 -6.36 -5.23 11.18
N ARG A 132 -5.88 -6.35 11.75
CA ARG A 132 -6.61 -7.16 12.71
C ARG A 132 -6.96 -6.34 13.96
N SER A 133 -5.97 -5.70 14.58
CA SER A 133 -6.18 -4.90 15.78
C SER A 133 -7.15 -3.74 15.53
N LEU A 134 -7.04 -3.04 14.40
CA LEU A 134 -8.02 -2.02 14.03
C LEU A 134 -9.45 -2.60 13.97
N ARG A 135 -9.65 -3.77 13.35
CA ARG A 135 -10.96 -4.38 13.17
C ARG A 135 -11.52 -5.01 14.43
N GLU A 136 -10.72 -5.81 15.14
CA GLU A 136 -11.18 -6.68 16.22
C GLU A 136 -11.07 -5.99 17.58
N ASP A 137 -9.93 -5.33 17.88
CA ASP A 137 -9.72 -4.74 19.19
C ASP A 137 -10.37 -3.35 19.32
N HIS A 138 -10.51 -2.62 18.19
CA HIS A 138 -10.98 -1.23 18.17
C HIS A 138 -12.27 -1.00 17.39
N ASP A 139 -12.88 -2.04 16.80
CA ASP A 139 -14.11 -1.95 16.00
C ASP A 139 -14.05 -0.85 14.91
N PHE A 140 -12.86 -0.64 14.33
CA PHE A 140 -12.62 0.38 13.33
C PHE A 140 -13.40 0.08 12.06
N ARG A 141 -14.32 0.97 11.67
CA ARG A 141 -15.19 0.82 10.49
C ARG A 141 -14.70 1.61 9.28
N GLY A 142 -13.61 2.35 9.40
CA GLY A 142 -13.00 3.08 8.28
C GLY A 142 -12.39 2.15 7.25
N TYR A 143 -12.06 2.71 6.09
CA TYR A 143 -11.48 1.97 4.98
C TYR A 143 -10.04 1.54 5.27
N ILE A 144 -9.68 0.29 4.98
CA ILE A 144 -8.31 -0.22 5.10
C ILE A 144 -7.85 -0.74 3.74
N HIS A 145 -6.75 -0.17 3.24
CA HIS A 145 -6.03 -0.65 2.06
C HIS A 145 -4.66 -1.14 2.50
N LEU A 146 -4.41 -2.44 2.37
CA LEU A 146 -3.12 -3.04 2.64
C LEU A 146 -2.36 -3.37 1.36
N LYS A 147 -1.09 -3.01 1.34
CA LYS A 147 -0.15 -3.48 0.34
C LYS A 147 0.53 -4.75 0.86
N THR A 148 0.17 -5.89 0.28
CA THR A 148 0.66 -7.20 0.72
C THR A 148 1.99 -7.54 0.06
N ILE A 149 2.74 -8.42 0.71
CA ILE A 149 4.06 -8.88 0.28
C ILE A 149 3.88 -10.22 -0.44
N PRO A 150 4.14 -10.31 -1.76
CA PRO A 150 3.86 -11.52 -2.55
C PRO A 150 4.71 -12.73 -2.17
N ASP A 151 5.88 -12.49 -1.54
CA ASP A 151 6.80 -13.54 -1.08
C ASP A 151 6.49 -14.04 0.35
N ALA A 152 5.46 -13.50 0.99
CA ALA A 152 5.01 -13.96 2.30
C ALA A 152 4.17 -15.25 2.16
N ASP A 153 4.03 -15.96 3.29
CA ASP A 153 3.18 -17.14 3.39
C ASP A 153 1.76 -16.82 2.87
N PRO A 154 1.19 -17.66 1.99
CA PRO A 154 -0.16 -17.46 1.46
C PRO A 154 -1.23 -17.28 2.54
N GLU A 155 -1.08 -17.93 3.70
CA GLU A 155 -2.02 -17.74 4.82
C GLU A 155 -1.97 -16.31 5.38
N LEU A 156 -0.79 -15.72 5.52
CA LEU A 156 -0.65 -14.32 5.95
C LEU A 156 -1.27 -13.36 4.94
N VAL A 157 -1.09 -13.64 3.65
CA VAL A 157 -1.71 -12.85 2.57
C VAL A 157 -3.24 -13.00 2.60
N HIS A 158 -3.74 -14.21 2.92
CA HIS A 158 -5.16 -14.45 3.12
C HIS A 158 -5.70 -13.69 4.33
N GLN A 159 -5.02 -13.73 5.47
CA GLN A 159 -5.41 -12.98 6.68
C GLN A 159 -5.53 -11.48 6.40
N ALA A 160 -4.65 -10.91 5.58
CA ALA A 160 -4.77 -9.52 5.16
C ALA A 160 -6.11 -9.24 4.45
N GLY A 161 -6.58 -10.17 3.62
CA GLY A 161 -7.85 -10.04 2.90
C GLY A 161 -9.08 -10.08 3.81
N LEU A 162 -9.01 -10.77 4.95
CA LEU A 162 -10.09 -10.79 5.94
C LEU A 162 -10.29 -9.44 6.65
N HIS A 163 -9.22 -8.70 6.88
CA HIS A 163 -9.25 -7.45 7.65
C HIS A 163 -9.21 -6.19 6.79
N ALA A 164 -8.74 -6.28 5.54
CA ALA A 164 -8.67 -5.14 4.63
C ALA A 164 -9.90 -5.05 3.71
N ASP A 165 -10.28 -3.82 3.34
CA ASP A 165 -11.27 -3.61 2.28
C ASP A 165 -10.67 -3.83 0.90
N ARG A 166 -9.42 -3.43 0.71
CA ARG A 166 -8.65 -3.64 -0.52
C ARG A 166 -7.26 -4.14 -0.20
N VAL A 167 -6.76 -5.03 -1.05
CA VAL A 167 -5.38 -5.47 -1.06
C VAL A 167 -4.69 -5.07 -2.36
N SER A 168 -3.37 -4.82 -2.29
CA SER A 168 -2.55 -4.55 -3.47
C SER A 168 -1.34 -5.46 -3.48
N ILE A 169 -1.05 -6.02 -4.64
CA ILE A 169 0.16 -6.77 -4.92
C ILE A 169 0.81 -6.11 -6.13
N ASN A 170 2.01 -5.55 -5.97
CA ASN A 170 2.66 -4.84 -7.05
C ASN A 170 3.28 -5.81 -8.06
N VAL A 171 3.00 -5.62 -9.34
CA VAL A 171 3.72 -6.32 -10.43
C VAL A 171 5.07 -5.68 -10.73
N GLU A 172 5.27 -4.46 -10.27
CA GLU A 172 6.46 -3.61 -10.38
C GLU A 172 6.78 -3.20 -11.82
N LEU A 173 7.20 -4.11 -12.70
CA LEU A 173 7.61 -3.82 -14.06
C LEU A 173 6.66 -4.43 -15.10
N PRO A 174 6.57 -3.85 -16.31
CA PRO A 174 5.78 -4.41 -17.41
C PRO A 174 6.27 -5.77 -17.88
N THR A 175 7.61 -5.96 -17.87
CA THR A 175 8.26 -7.15 -18.43
C THR A 175 8.95 -7.98 -17.36
N VAL A 176 9.04 -9.30 -17.59
CA VAL A 176 9.78 -10.21 -16.69
C VAL A 176 11.27 -9.87 -16.68
N GLY A 177 11.87 -9.61 -17.87
CA GLY A 177 13.29 -9.25 -17.96
C GLY A 177 13.60 -7.89 -17.31
N GLY A 178 12.65 -6.93 -17.34
CA GLY A 178 12.75 -5.68 -16.58
C GLY A 178 12.77 -5.96 -15.07
N LEU A 179 11.86 -6.82 -14.59
CA LEU A 179 11.80 -7.20 -13.18
C LEU A 179 13.10 -7.87 -12.71
N GLU A 180 13.58 -8.87 -13.43
CA GLU A 180 14.82 -9.60 -13.09
C GLU A 180 16.04 -8.66 -13.01
N ARG A 181 16.14 -7.70 -13.93
CA ARG A 181 17.24 -6.74 -13.96
C ARG A 181 17.15 -5.68 -12.87
N LEU A 182 15.96 -5.14 -12.60
CA LEU A 182 15.78 -3.98 -11.74
C LEU A 182 15.30 -4.31 -10.32
N ALA A 183 14.82 -5.52 -10.11
CA ALA A 183 14.38 -6.03 -8.80
C ALA A 183 14.75 -7.51 -8.64
N PRO A 184 16.04 -7.85 -8.59
CA PRO A 184 16.52 -9.24 -8.63
C PRO A 184 16.03 -10.09 -7.44
N ASP A 185 15.68 -9.45 -6.33
CA ASP A 185 15.12 -10.14 -5.15
C ASP A 185 13.64 -10.54 -5.33
N LYS A 186 12.98 -10.11 -6.42
CA LYS A 186 11.56 -10.38 -6.68
C LYS A 186 11.36 -11.41 -7.78
N SER A 187 10.29 -12.18 -7.69
CA SER A 187 9.93 -13.21 -8.67
C SER A 187 8.56 -12.92 -9.29
N ALA A 188 8.50 -12.80 -10.62
CA ALA A 188 7.25 -12.65 -11.36
C ALA A 188 6.27 -13.80 -11.07
N MET A 189 6.79 -15.03 -10.99
CA MET A 189 5.99 -16.21 -10.68
C MET A 189 5.35 -16.13 -9.29
N ARG A 190 6.10 -15.70 -8.27
CA ARG A 190 5.57 -15.52 -6.90
C ARG A 190 4.54 -14.41 -6.83
N ILE A 191 4.79 -13.28 -7.49
CA ILE A 191 3.86 -12.16 -7.60
C ILE A 191 2.54 -12.62 -8.23
N GLU A 192 2.60 -13.28 -9.39
CA GLU A 192 1.39 -13.77 -10.07
C GLU A 192 0.69 -14.89 -9.29
N GLY A 193 1.44 -15.74 -8.61
CA GLY A 193 0.91 -16.77 -7.72
C GLY A 193 0.09 -16.16 -6.58
N ALA A 194 0.62 -15.15 -5.90
CA ALA A 194 -0.07 -14.43 -4.85
C ALA A 194 -1.32 -13.70 -5.38
N MET A 195 -1.24 -13.06 -6.56
CA MET A 195 -2.40 -12.42 -7.20
C MET A 195 -3.50 -13.42 -7.57
N LYS A 196 -3.12 -14.62 -8.04
CA LYS A 196 -4.05 -15.70 -8.36
C LYS A 196 -4.74 -16.23 -7.11
N GLY A 197 -3.99 -16.47 -6.02
CA GLY A 197 -4.55 -16.88 -4.73
C GLY A 197 -5.53 -15.84 -4.19
N MET A 198 -5.16 -14.56 -4.23
CA MET A 198 -6.02 -13.46 -3.80
C MET A 198 -7.31 -13.38 -4.64
N LYS A 199 -7.23 -13.55 -5.96
CA LYS A 199 -8.42 -13.61 -6.83
C LYS A 199 -9.37 -14.71 -6.38
N GLY A 200 -8.86 -15.95 -6.19
CA GLY A 200 -9.67 -17.08 -5.73
C GLY A 200 -10.37 -16.79 -4.41
N ALA A 201 -9.63 -16.31 -3.41
CA ALA A 201 -10.20 -15.98 -2.10
C ALA A 201 -11.28 -14.87 -2.16
N ILE A 202 -11.11 -13.87 -3.04
CA ILE A 202 -12.13 -12.82 -3.25
C ILE A 202 -13.40 -13.41 -3.91
N GLU A 203 -13.25 -14.30 -4.89
CA GLU A 203 -14.36 -14.96 -5.57
C GLU A 203 -15.10 -15.88 -4.60
N ASP A 204 -14.39 -16.72 -3.86
CA ASP A 204 -14.94 -17.61 -2.84
C ASP A 204 -15.69 -16.84 -1.74
N GLY A 205 -15.11 -15.77 -1.23
CA GLY A 205 -15.73 -14.91 -0.23
C GLY A 205 -17.02 -14.24 -0.74
N ARG A 206 -17.07 -13.83 -2.01
CA ARG A 206 -18.30 -13.31 -2.64
C ARG A 206 -19.37 -14.36 -2.78
N ASP A 207 -19.01 -15.58 -3.19
CA ASP A 207 -19.95 -16.66 -3.39
C ASP A 207 -20.46 -17.21 -2.05
N ALA A 208 -19.61 -17.28 -1.04
CA ALA A 208 -20.03 -17.59 0.34
C ALA A 208 -21.06 -16.57 0.85
N ARG A 209 -20.88 -15.28 0.59
CA ARG A 209 -21.82 -14.24 1.00
C ARG A 209 -23.14 -14.21 0.22
N LYS A 210 -23.16 -14.71 -1.02
CA LYS A 210 -24.42 -14.94 -1.74
C LYS A 210 -25.25 -16.04 -1.08
N LYS A 211 -24.58 -17.09 -0.55
CA LYS A 211 -25.22 -18.22 0.12
C LYS A 211 -25.57 -17.89 1.58
N TYR A 212 -24.63 -17.26 2.29
CA TYR A 212 -24.75 -17.00 3.73
C TYR A 212 -24.44 -15.53 4.03
N ARG A 213 -25.44 -14.77 4.44
CA ARG A 213 -25.31 -13.34 4.75
C ARG A 213 -24.31 -13.06 5.88
N SER A 214 -24.12 -14.03 6.79
CA SER A 214 -23.18 -13.98 7.92
C SER A 214 -21.71 -14.29 7.53
N ALA A 215 -21.44 -14.80 6.31
CA ALA A 215 -20.08 -15.10 5.89
C ALA A 215 -19.21 -13.83 5.94
N PRO A 216 -17.93 -13.93 6.37
CA PRO A 216 -17.05 -12.78 6.47
C PRO A 216 -16.85 -12.09 5.12
N LYS A 217 -16.65 -10.78 5.15
CA LYS A 217 -16.24 -10.04 3.96
C LYS A 217 -14.74 -10.32 3.72
N PHE A 218 -14.39 -10.59 2.48
CA PHE A 218 -12.99 -10.77 2.08
C PHE A 218 -12.63 -9.75 1.02
N ALA A 219 -11.73 -8.81 1.34
CA ALA A 219 -11.28 -7.72 0.47
C ALA A 219 -12.41 -7.19 -0.47
N PRO A 220 -13.51 -6.66 0.07
CA PRO A 220 -14.73 -6.38 -0.72
C PRO A 220 -14.51 -5.35 -1.83
N ALA A 221 -13.53 -4.46 -1.69
CA ALA A 221 -13.12 -3.53 -2.75
C ALA A 221 -12.14 -4.16 -3.76
N GLY A 222 -11.81 -5.45 -3.59
CA GLY A 222 -11.01 -6.23 -4.54
C GLY A 222 -9.51 -5.98 -4.43
N GLN A 223 -8.78 -6.53 -5.40
CA GLN A 223 -7.34 -6.32 -5.50
C GLN A 223 -6.95 -5.28 -6.56
N SER A 224 -5.78 -4.69 -6.37
CA SER A 224 -5.15 -3.76 -7.30
C SER A 224 -3.65 -4.02 -7.41
N THR A 225 -3.01 -3.42 -8.40
CA THR A 225 -1.56 -3.49 -8.60
C THR A 225 -0.98 -2.14 -8.97
N GLN A 226 0.34 -2.04 -8.89
CA GLN A 226 1.12 -0.90 -9.38
C GLN A 226 2.14 -1.42 -10.38
N MET A 227 2.32 -0.67 -11.47
CA MET A 227 3.30 -0.90 -12.51
C MET A 227 4.14 0.37 -12.69
N ILE A 228 5.45 0.23 -12.68
CA ILE A 228 6.39 1.32 -12.93
C ILE A 228 6.60 1.41 -14.43
N VAL A 229 6.50 2.62 -14.96
CA VAL A 229 6.69 2.92 -16.38
C VAL A 229 7.88 3.83 -16.59
N GLY A 230 8.62 3.63 -17.68
CA GLY A 230 9.81 4.40 -18.00
C GLY A 230 11.08 3.99 -17.21
N ALA A 231 11.05 2.85 -16.52
CA ALA A 231 12.22 2.28 -15.83
C ALA A 231 13.02 1.31 -16.70
N ASP A 232 12.38 0.75 -17.71
CA ASP A 232 13.00 -0.17 -18.67
C ASP A 232 12.63 0.21 -20.11
N ALA A 233 13.05 -0.59 -21.08
CA ALA A 233 12.81 -0.35 -22.51
C ALA A 233 11.42 -0.84 -22.96
N ALA A 234 10.49 -1.14 -22.06
CA ALA A 234 9.14 -1.56 -22.40
C ALA A 234 8.42 -0.45 -23.18
N SER A 235 7.84 -0.80 -24.33
CA SER A 235 7.03 0.11 -25.12
C SER A 235 5.66 0.33 -24.48
N ASP A 236 4.95 1.39 -24.93
CA ASP A 236 3.55 1.62 -24.53
C ASP A 236 2.67 0.42 -24.87
N GLY A 237 2.95 -0.26 -25.99
CA GLY A 237 2.27 -1.50 -26.37
C GLY A 237 2.44 -2.62 -25.37
N ASP A 238 3.66 -2.83 -24.86
CA ASP A 238 3.96 -3.82 -23.80
C ASP A 238 3.23 -3.47 -22.50
N ILE A 239 3.24 -2.20 -22.11
CA ILE A 239 2.58 -1.71 -20.89
C ILE A 239 1.07 -1.94 -20.96
N ILE A 240 0.43 -1.56 -22.08
CA ILE A 240 -1.02 -1.72 -22.30
C ILE A 240 -1.40 -3.20 -22.35
N SER A 241 -0.64 -4.02 -23.08
CA SER A 241 -0.87 -5.46 -23.20
C SER A 241 -0.73 -6.15 -21.83
N ARG A 242 0.31 -5.77 -21.05
CA ARG A 242 0.48 -6.27 -19.69
C ARG A 242 -0.68 -5.88 -18.78
N ALA A 243 -1.11 -4.62 -18.82
CA ALA A 243 -2.24 -4.15 -18.03
C ALA A 243 -3.54 -4.88 -18.39
N SER A 244 -3.84 -5.06 -19.67
CA SER A 244 -5.00 -5.82 -20.13
C SER A 244 -4.98 -7.26 -19.60
N THR A 245 -3.84 -7.95 -19.74
CA THR A 245 -3.66 -9.29 -19.19
C THR A 245 -3.91 -9.35 -17.67
N LEU A 246 -3.44 -8.35 -16.93
CA LEU A 246 -3.62 -8.28 -15.48
C LEU A 246 -5.10 -8.08 -15.10
N TYR A 247 -5.82 -7.21 -15.80
CA TYR A 247 -7.26 -7.03 -15.59
C TYR A 247 -8.03 -8.33 -15.85
N ASP A 248 -7.78 -8.99 -16.96
CA ASP A 248 -8.50 -10.19 -17.38
C ASP A 248 -8.18 -11.40 -16.50
N ARG A 249 -6.89 -11.65 -16.26
CA ARG A 249 -6.43 -12.86 -15.59
C ARG A 249 -6.69 -12.82 -14.09
N PHE A 250 -6.49 -11.66 -13.45
CA PHE A 250 -6.55 -11.52 -11.99
C PHE A 250 -7.77 -10.74 -11.50
N ARG A 251 -8.68 -10.32 -12.41
CA ARG A 251 -9.88 -9.55 -12.07
C ARG A 251 -9.56 -8.30 -11.24
N LEU A 252 -8.48 -7.61 -11.60
CA LEU A 252 -8.06 -6.42 -10.89
C LEU A 252 -9.10 -5.32 -10.95
N ARG A 253 -9.17 -4.51 -9.90
CA ARG A 253 -9.98 -3.30 -9.89
C ARG A 253 -9.25 -2.12 -10.50
N ARG A 254 -7.91 -2.06 -10.32
CA ARG A 254 -7.07 -0.99 -10.86
C ARG A 254 -5.64 -1.49 -11.10
N VAL A 255 -5.05 -1.01 -12.18
CA VAL A 255 -3.61 -0.97 -12.42
C VAL A 255 -3.19 0.49 -12.27
N TYR A 256 -2.33 0.79 -11.30
CA TYR A 256 -1.76 2.11 -11.12
C TYR A 256 -0.44 2.20 -11.87
N TYR A 257 -0.24 3.30 -12.58
CA TYR A 257 1.02 3.58 -13.27
C TYR A 257 1.83 4.58 -12.44
N LEU A 258 3.08 4.25 -12.19
CA LEU A 258 4.04 5.10 -11.51
C LEU A 258 5.17 5.45 -12.47
N SER A 259 5.30 6.72 -12.81
CA SER A 259 6.42 7.18 -13.65
C SER A 259 7.70 7.29 -12.82
N LEU A 260 8.82 6.83 -13.38
CA LEU A 260 10.15 6.93 -12.75
C LEU A 260 10.62 8.39 -12.59
N ILE A 261 10.07 9.32 -13.37
CA ILE A 261 10.40 10.76 -13.28
C ILE A 261 10.15 11.33 -11.86
N HIS A 262 9.28 10.69 -11.09
CA HIS A 262 8.96 11.11 -9.72
C HIS A 262 9.81 10.41 -8.64
N ILE A 263 10.73 9.57 -9.03
CA ILE A 263 11.68 8.85 -8.20
C ILE A 263 13.09 9.36 -8.49
#